data_8a80a126bb9c352d17c06a989f7f18bc
#
_entry.id   8a80a126bb9c352d17c06a989f7f18bc
#
_cell.length_a   1.000
_cell.length_b   1.000
_cell.length_c   1.000
_cell.angle_alpha   90.00
_cell.angle_beta   90.00
_cell.angle_gamma   90.00
#
_symmetry.space_group_name_H-M   'P 1'
#
loop_
_entity.id
_entity.type
_entity.pdbx_description
1 polymer ?
#
loop_
_entity_poly.entity_id
_entity_poly.type
_entity_poly.pdbx_seq_one_letter_code
_entity_poly.pdbx_strand_id
1 'polypeptide(L)'
;MRKKIIQILCVSVFFSVGLGYLLGRIYSFYHPMNSLEGYWEMNYDLNNLKKGYHVCSRVSILDREINSSADAYDAGWNVKARRNIIFSVLDVKENIFIGEVLSLSIVDGNDCSLNDFLNTPYAVSYPIFYQLNENTILVEQSQGHPVNSFRLLTRI
;
A
#
# COMPACT_ATOMS: atom_id res chain seq x y z
N MET A 1 -39.10 -30.34 -29.34
CA MET A 1 -39.09 -29.34 -28.24
C MET A 1 -37.77 -29.32 -27.45
N ARG A 2 -37.23 -30.44 -26.92
CA ARG A 2 -36.01 -30.47 -26.08
C ARG A 2 -34.78 -29.78 -26.71
N LYS A 3 -34.50 -29.99 -28.01
CA LYS A 3 -33.34 -29.38 -28.68
C LYS A 3 -33.39 -27.82 -28.70
N LYS A 4 -34.56 -27.25 -28.92
CA LYS A 4 -34.73 -25.77 -28.91
C LYS A 4 -34.54 -25.19 -27.50
N ILE A 5 -35.00 -25.86 -26.46
CA ILE A 5 -34.83 -25.44 -25.07
C ILE A 5 -33.33 -25.46 -24.69
N ILE A 6 -32.61 -26.49 -25.08
CA ILE A 6 -31.15 -26.61 -24.83
C ILE A 6 -30.40 -25.47 -25.55
N GLN A 7 -30.75 -25.20 -26.81
CA GLN A 7 -30.13 -24.08 -27.54
C GLN A 7 -30.37 -22.73 -26.88
N ILE A 8 -31.60 -22.44 -26.42
CA ILE A 8 -31.93 -21.19 -25.73
C ILE A 8 -31.14 -21.12 -24.42
N LEU A 9 -31.06 -22.21 -23.65
CA LEU A 9 -30.25 -22.25 -22.42
C LEU A 9 -28.77 -22.00 -22.67
N CYS A 10 -28.18 -22.64 -23.68
CA CYS A 10 -26.79 -22.37 -24.04
C CYS A 10 -26.55 -20.91 -24.42
N VAL A 11 -27.39 -20.34 -25.25
CA VAL A 11 -27.27 -18.94 -25.67
C VAL A 11 -27.42 -18.00 -24.47
N SER A 12 -28.35 -18.26 -23.55
CA SER A 12 -28.53 -17.42 -22.34
C SER A 12 -27.32 -17.47 -21.41
N VAL A 13 -26.69 -18.64 -21.23
CA VAL A 13 -25.47 -18.79 -20.44
C VAL A 13 -24.33 -18.00 -21.05
N PHE A 14 -24.08 -18.15 -22.36
CA PHE A 14 -23.02 -17.38 -23.04
C PHE A 14 -23.23 -15.88 -22.94
N PHE A 15 -24.49 -15.43 -23.09
CA PHE A 15 -24.83 -14.01 -22.97
C PHE A 15 -24.61 -13.49 -21.56
N SER A 16 -25.01 -14.27 -20.54
CA SER A 16 -24.82 -13.91 -19.11
C SER A 16 -23.34 -13.82 -18.74
N VAL A 17 -22.51 -14.76 -19.20
CA VAL A 17 -21.07 -14.74 -18.97
C VAL A 17 -20.43 -13.53 -19.68
N GLY A 18 -20.80 -13.26 -20.93
CA GLY A 18 -20.31 -12.10 -21.67
C GLY A 18 -20.68 -10.76 -21.00
N LEU A 19 -21.92 -10.64 -20.57
CA LEU A 19 -22.41 -9.45 -19.85
C LEU A 19 -21.70 -9.29 -18.50
N GLY A 20 -21.56 -10.36 -17.74
CA GLY A 20 -20.84 -10.35 -16.45
C GLY A 20 -19.38 -9.91 -16.61
N TYR A 21 -18.70 -10.41 -17.65
CA TYR A 21 -17.34 -9.98 -17.94
C TYR A 21 -17.24 -8.49 -18.28
N LEU A 22 -18.14 -7.98 -19.13
CA LEU A 22 -18.18 -6.55 -19.50
C LEU A 22 -18.45 -5.67 -18.29
N LEU A 23 -19.45 -6.01 -17.48
CA LEU A 23 -19.77 -5.27 -16.25
C LEU A 23 -18.60 -5.31 -15.25
N GLY A 24 -17.95 -6.44 -15.08
CA GLY A 24 -16.77 -6.57 -14.22
C GLY A 24 -15.62 -5.68 -14.70
N ARG A 25 -15.38 -5.60 -16.00
CA ARG A 25 -14.36 -4.73 -16.57
C ARG A 25 -14.67 -3.24 -16.38
N ILE A 26 -15.93 -2.86 -16.59
CA ILE A 26 -16.41 -1.49 -16.35
C ILE A 26 -16.22 -1.15 -14.86
N TYR A 27 -16.64 -2.03 -13.96
CA TYR A 27 -16.50 -1.82 -12.52
C TYR A 27 -15.04 -1.66 -12.10
N SER A 28 -14.15 -2.54 -12.56
CA SER A 28 -12.71 -2.45 -12.29
C SER A 28 -12.08 -1.16 -12.81
N PHE A 29 -12.53 -0.66 -13.97
CA PHE A 29 -12.07 0.61 -14.52
C PHE A 29 -12.44 1.81 -13.65
N TYR A 30 -13.65 1.81 -13.07
CA TYR A 30 -14.10 2.88 -12.16
C TYR A 30 -13.56 2.74 -10.73
N HIS A 31 -13.05 1.57 -10.35
CA HIS A 31 -12.54 1.28 -9.01
C HIS A 31 -11.11 0.71 -9.06
N PRO A 32 -10.14 1.49 -9.55
CA PRO A 32 -8.78 1.00 -9.76
C PRO A 32 -8.06 0.61 -8.45
N MET A 33 -8.53 1.15 -7.30
CA MET A 33 -7.95 0.86 -5.99
C MET A 33 -8.33 -0.51 -5.41
N ASN A 34 -9.41 -1.16 -5.92
CA ASN A 34 -9.89 -2.43 -5.37
C ASN A 34 -8.83 -3.55 -5.37
N SER A 35 -7.92 -3.53 -6.34
CA SER A 35 -6.82 -4.51 -6.39
C SER A 35 -5.78 -4.32 -5.28
N LEU A 36 -5.71 -3.13 -4.72
CA LEU A 36 -4.78 -2.76 -3.65
C LEU A 36 -5.38 -2.89 -2.26
N GLU A 37 -6.70 -2.89 -2.13
CA GLU A 37 -7.37 -2.96 -0.84
C GLU A 37 -6.96 -4.20 -0.08
N GLY A 38 -6.69 -4.02 1.21
CA GLY A 38 -6.29 -5.09 2.10
C GLY A 38 -5.19 -4.68 3.08
N TYR A 39 -4.57 -5.70 3.65
CA TYR A 39 -3.52 -5.53 4.64
C TYR A 39 -2.18 -5.94 4.05
N TRP A 40 -1.16 -5.14 4.37
CA TRP A 40 0.19 -5.26 3.84
C TRP A 40 1.20 -5.09 4.95
N GLU A 41 2.36 -5.70 4.80
CA GLU A 41 3.49 -5.45 5.70
C GLU A 41 4.76 -5.10 4.94
N MET A 42 5.64 -4.40 5.64
CA MET A 42 6.94 -3.99 5.15
C MET A 42 7.93 -4.04 6.29
N ASN A 43 9.03 -4.76 6.07
CA ASN A 43 10.12 -4.91 7.03
C ASN A 43 11.41 -4.36 6.43
N TYR A 44 12.15 -3.54 7.17
CA TYR A 44 13.41 -2.98 6.72
C TYR A 44 14.31 -2.54 7.89
N ASP A 45 15.60 -2.43 7.61
CA ASP A 45 16.59 -1.99 8.58
C ASP A 45 17.03 -0.55 8.33
N LEU A 46 17.10 0.23 9.41
CA LEU A 46 17.66 1.59 9.42
C LEU A 46 19.11 1.52 9.90
N ASN A 47 20.04 1.42 8.96
CA ASN A 47 21.48 1.32 9.28
C ASN A 47 22.19 2.70 9.24
N ASN A 48 21.50 3.77 8.90
CA ASN A 48 22.06 5.11 8.73
C ASN A 48 22.22 5.89 10.05
N LEU A 49 21.69 5.35 11.14
CA LEU A 49 21.80 5.92 12.46
C LEU A 49 22.96 5.25 13.23
N LYS A 50 23.52 5.94 14.23
CA LYS A 50 24.62 5.41 15.08
C LYS A 50 24.28 4.04 15.70
N LYS A 51 22.99 3.77 15.88
CA LYS A 51 22.43 2.47 16.28
C LYS A 51 21.56 1.96 15.15
N GLY A 52 21.68 0.69 14.78
CA GLY A 52 20.77 0.05 13.84
C GLY A 52 19.38 -0.18 14.47
N TYR A 53 18.34 0.01 13.68
CA TYR A 53 16.96 -0.28 14.08
C TYR A 53 16.30 -1.16 13.03
N HIS A 54 15.51 -2.13 13.49
CA HIS A 54 14.63 -2.91 12.65
C HIS A 54 13.23 -2.30 12.64
N VAL A 55 12.67 -2.02 11.49
CA VAL A 55 11.36 -1.42 11.35
C VAL A 55 10.38 -2.41 10.75
N CYS A 56 9.30 -2.67 11.48
CA CYS A 56 8.15 -3.43 11.01
C CYS A 56 6.99 -2.46 10.78
N SER A 57 6.50 -2.39 9.56
CA SER A 57 5.37 -1.52 9.21
C SER A 57 4.19 -2.36 8.74
N ARG A 58 3.02 -2.08 9.31
CA ARG A 58 1.73 -2.62 8.87
C ARG A 58 0.96 -1.53 8.17
N VAL A 59 0.44 -1.87 7.00
CA VAL A 59 -0.25 -0.93 6.13
C VAL A 59 -1.62 -1.47 5.79
N SER A 60 -2.66 -0.69 5.98
CA SER A 60 -3.99 -0.97 5.47
C SER A 60 -4.32 0.00 4.35
N ILE A 61 -4.83 -0.54 3.26
CA ILE A 61 -5.30 0.24 2.10
C ILE A 61 -6.80 0.00 1.99
N LEU A 62 -7.58 1.06 2.09
CA LEU A 62 -9.03 1.02 1.98
C LEU A 62 -9.51 2.26 1.24
N ASP A 63 -10.30 2.07 0.20
CA ASP A 63 -10.75 3.14 -0.70
C ASP A 63 -9.56 3.94 -1.26
N ARG A 64 -9.43 5.19 -0.87
CA ARG A 64 -8.32 6.08 -1.27
C ARG A 64 -7.41 6.45 -0.10
N GLU A 65 -7.51 5.73 1.00
CA GLU A 65 -6.73 5.99 2.20
C GLU A 65 -5.75 4.85 2.47
N ILE A 66 -4.52 5.21 2.80
CA ILE A 66 -3.45 4.29 3.15
C ILE A 66 -3.00 4.63 4.57
N ASN A 67 -3.29 3.73 5.50
CA ASN A 67 -2.89 3.86 6.90
C ASN A 67 -1.65 2.99 7.14
N SER A 68 -0.55 3.61 7.55
CA SER A 68 0.71 2.93 7.85
C SER A 68 1.07 3.12 9.32
N SER A 69 1.23 2.02 10.06
CA SER A 69 1.75 2.00 11.42
C SER A 69 3.08 1.25 11.44
N ALA A 70 4.15 1.92 11.84
CA ALA A 70 5.49 1.39 11.86
C ALA A 70 6.09 1.43 13.26
N ASP A 71 6.58 0.29 13.73
CA ASP A 71 7.31 0.13 14.97
C ASP A 71 8.80 -0.03 14.67
N ALA A 72 9.64 0.78 15.33
CA ALA A 72 11.09 0.69 15.26
C ALA A 72 11.62 -0.02 16.50
N TYR A 73 12.38 -1.09 16.30
CA TYR A 73 12.96 -1.94 17.33
C TYR A 73 14.47 -1.77 17.38
N ASP A 74 15.04 -1.83 18.58
CA ASP A 74 16.49 -1.97 18.76
C ASP A 74 16.95 -3.43 18.56
N ALA A 75 18.27 -3.66 18.67
CA ALA A 75 18.85 -5.00 18.57
C ALA A 75 18.32 -6.00 19.63
N GLY A 76 17.74 -5.51 20.72
CA GLY A 76 17.09 -6.32 21.76
C GLY A 76 15.58 -6.51 21.56
N TRP A 77 15.05 -6.13 20.38
CA TRP A 77 13.62 -6.18 20.06
C TRP A 77 12.74 -5.34 20.99
N ASN A 78 13.30 -4.29 21.58
CA ASN A 78 12.50 -3.32 22.32
C ASN A 78 12.02 -2.21 21.39
N VAL A 79 10.74 -1.88 21.46
CA VAL A 79 10.17 -0.75 20.70
C VAL A 79 10.83 0.56 21.18
N LYS A 80 11.39 1.32 20.26
CA LYS A 80 12.04 2.62 20.50
C LYS A 80 11.24 3.79 19.98
N ALA A 81 10.47 3.56 18.92
CA ALA A 81 9.54 4.55 18.40
C ALA A 81 8.42 3.84 17.65
N ARG A 82 7.26 4.49 17.62
CA ARG A 82 6.12 4.12 16.78
C ARG A 82 5.71 5.34 15.97
N ARG A 83 5.49 5.14 14.69
CA ARG A 83 5.05 6.18 13.76
C ARG A 83 3.79 5.74 13.04
N ASN A 84 2.78 6.58 13.05
CA ASN A 84 1.58 6.40 12.25
C ASN A 84 1.53 7.47 11.18
N ILE A 85 1.27 7.05 9.93
CA ILE A 85 1.11 7.95 8.79
C ILE A 85 -0.19 7.58 8.09
N ILE A 86 -0.95 8.60 7.73
CA ILE A 86 -2.12 8.46 6.88
C ILE A 86 -1.82 9.18 5.58
N PHE A 87 -1.97 8.48 4.47
CA PHE A 87 -1.86 9.00 3.13
C PHE A 87 -3.22 9.01 2.45
N SER A 88 -3.47 10.01 1.62
CA SER A 88 -4.53 9.99 0.62
C SER A 88 -3.94 9.67 -0.74
N VAL A 89 -4.63 8.88 -1.55
CA VAL A 89 -4.24 8.65 -2.93
C VAL A 89 -4.74 9.81 -3.79
N LEU A 90 -3.81 10.62 -4.30
CA LEU A 90 -4.09 11.77 -5.15
C LEU A 90 -4.44 11.35 -6.57
N ASP A 91 -3.60 10.51 -7.16
CA ASP A 91 -3.71 10.10 -8.55
C ASP A 91 -3.47 8.61 -8.71
N VAL A 92 -4.15 8.04 -9.70
CA VAL A 92 -4.05 6.62 -10.06
C VAL A 92 -3.88 6.54 -11.56
N LYS A 93 -2.76 5.99 -11.99
CA LYS A 93 -2.48 5.79 -13.42
C LYS A 93 -2.00 4.36 -13.63
N GLU A 94 -2.87 3.53 -14.18
CA GLU A 94 -2.62 2.10 -14.36
C GLU A 94 -2.24 1.43 -13.01
N ASN A 95 -1.00 0.97 -12.90
CA ASN A 95 -0.46 0.31 -11.71
C ASN A 95 0.36 1.27 -10.81
N ILE A 96 0.28 2.57 -11.05
CA ILE A 96 1.02 3.59 -10.30
C ILE A 96 0.03 4.43 -9.51
N PHE A 97 0.29 4.58 -8.22
CA PHE A 97 -0.51 5.36 -7.29
C PHE A 97 0.37 6.41 -6.63
N ILE A 98 -0.07 7.64 -6.61
CA ILE A 98 0.65 8.75 -5.97
C ILE A 98 -0.09 9.11 -4.70
N GLY A 99 0.61 9.03 -3.55
CA GLY A 99 0.08 9.41 -2.25
C GLY A 99 0.48 10.80 -1.82
N GLU A 100 -0.31 11.39 -0.94
CA GLU A 100 -0.02 12.61 -0.19
C GLU A 100 -0.22 12.36 1.28
N VAL A 101 0.68 12.85 2.12
CA VAL A 101 0.56 12.72 3.58
C VAL A 101 -0.57 13.61 4.10
N LEU A 102 -1.59 13.02 4.69
CA LEU A 102 -2.64 13.73 5.40
C LEU A 102 -2.27 13.98 6.85
N SER A 103 -1.68 13.00 7.51
CA SER A 103 -1.24 13.13 8.89
C SER A 103 -0.02 12.28 9.18
N LEU A 104 0.82 12.76 10.08
CA LEU A 104 1.98 12.05 10.61
C LEU A 104 2.01 12.25 12.12
N SER A 105 2.05 11.17 12.87
CA SER A 105 2.19 11.20 14.32
C SER A 105 3.26 10.22 14.77
N ILE A 106 4.09 10.65 15.73
CA ILE A 106 5.02 9.77 16.43
C ILE A 106 4.43 9.54 17.82
N VAL A 107 4.22 8.26 18.11
CA VAL A 107 3.70 7.80 19.37
C VAL A 107 4.84 7.09 20.05
N ASP A 108 5.37 7.62 21.08
CA ASP A 108 6.45 7.03 21.87
C ASP A 108 7.82 7.01 21.16
N GLY A 109 8.74 7.74 21.67
CA GLY A 109 10.10 7.79 21.20
C GLY A 109 11.03 8.23 22.31
N ASN A 110 11.63 7.25 22.98
CA ASN A 110 12.67 7.53 24.00
C ASN A 110 14.04 7.84 23.36
N ASP A 111 14.16 7.80 22.03
CA ASP A 111 15.39 8.09 21.31
C ASP A 111 15.24 9.35 20.45
N CYS A 112 15.83 10.47 20.93
CA CYS A 112 15.72 11.76 20.25
C CYS A 112 16.23 11.71 18.81
N SER A 113 17.34 11.00 18.53
CA SER A 113 17.91 10.92 17.17
C SER A 113 17.01 10.13 16.21
N LEU A 114 16.32 9.12 16.72
CA LEU A 114 15.34 8.35 15.95
C LEU A 114 14.08 9.19 15.72
N ASN A 115 13.62 9.94 16.72
CA ASN A 115 12.48 10.83 16.60
C ASN A 115 12.74 11.94 15.58
N ASP A 116 13.91 12.56 15.61
CA ASP A 116 14.29 13.60 14.65
C ASP A 116 14.31 13.03 13.23
N PHE A 117 14.86 11.81 13.06
CA PHE A 117 14.85 11.14 11.78
C PHE A 117 13.43 10.82 11.28
N LEU A 118 12.58 10.31 12.16
CA LEU A 118 11.20 9.95 11.81
C LEU A 118 10.30 11.18 11.58
N ASN A 119 10.60 12.31 12.23
CA ASN A 119 9.89 13.58 12.08
C ASN A 119 10.34 14.39 10.87
N THR A 120 11.39 13.96 10.18
CA THR A 120 11.88 14.72 9.02
C THR A 120 10.79 14.73 7.95
N PRO A 121 10.21 15.90 7.61
CA PRO A 121 9.07 16.01 6.68
C PRO A 121 9.42 15.48 5.28
N TYR A 122 10.70 15.41 4.94
CA TYR A 122 11.20 14.90 3.68
C TYR A 122 11.09 13.38 3.54
N ALA A 123 10.86 12.66 4.64
CA ALA A 123 10.86 11.21 4.59
C ALA A 123 9.67 10.61 3.83
N VAL A 124 8.58 11.37 3.62
CA VAL A 124 7.33 10.74 3.16
C VAL A 124 6.36 11.66 2.40
N SER A 125 6.78 12.82 1.85
CA SER A 125 5.80 13.82 1.35
C SER A 125 4.89 13.31 0.23
N TYR A 126 5.44 12.63 -0.78
CA TYR A 126 4.68 12.10 -1.93
C TYR A 126 5.20 10.72 -2.29
N PRO A 127 4.79 9.65 -1.58
CA PRO A 127 5.18 8.31 -1.93
C PRO A 127 4.54 7.89 -3.24
N ILE A 128 5.30 7.18 -4.07
CA ILE A 128 4.82 6.56 -5.28
C ILE A 128 4.74 5.06 -5.03
N PHE A 129 3.59 4.49 -5.28
CA PHE A 129 3.31 3.07 -5.13
C PHE A 129 3.20 2.44 -6.51
N TYR A 130 4.01 1.42 -6.78
CA TYR A 130 3.97 0.64 -8.00
C TYR A 130 3.42 -0.74 -7.68
N GLN A 131 2.23 -1.06 -8.14
CA GLN A 131 1.69 -2.41 -8.00
C GLN A 131 2.42 -3.34 -8.98
N LEU A 132 3.27 -4.23 -8.46
CA LEU A 132 4.00 -5.21 -9.25
C LEU A 132 3.13 -6.43 -9.59
N ASN A 133 2.33 -6.88 -8.62
CA ASN A 133 1.37 -7.97 -8.76
C ASN A 133 0.31 -7.89 -7.63
N GLU A 134 -0.57 -8.88 -7.53
CA GLU A 134 -1.64 -8.91 -6.52
C GLU A 134 -1.15 -8.95 -5.07
N ASN A 135 0.11 -9.38 -4.85
CA ASN A 135 0.69 -9.58 -3.52
C ASN A 135 1.89 -8.69 -3.22
N THR A 136 2.28 -7.82 -4.16
CA THR A 136 3.52 -7.03 -4.00
C THR A 136 3.35 -5.62 -4.54
N ILE A 137 3.67 -4.65 -3.70
CA ILE A 137 3.73 -3.22 -4.04
C ILE A 137 5.15 -2.74 -3.77
N LEU A 138 5.78 -2.08 -4.75
CA LEU A 138 7.00 -1.33 -4.55
C LEU A 138 6.65 0.10 -4.17
N VAL A 139 7.21 0.58 -3.07
CA VAL A 139 7.04 1.97 -2.63
C VAL A 139 8.33 2.72 -2.86
N GLU A 140 8.25 3.80 -3.61
CA GLU A 140 9.33 4.76 -3.81
C GLU A 140 9.07 6.02 -2.99
N GLN A 141 10.02 6.39 -2.15
CA GLN A 141 10.02 7.66 -1.46
C GLN A 141 10.71 8.71 -2.34
N SER A 142 9.92 9.51 -3.04
CA SER A 142 10.43 10.44 -4.05
C SER A 142 11.11 11.68 -3.48
N GLN A 143 10.93 11.98 -2.20
CA GLN A 143 11.52 13.17 -1.56
C GLN A 143 12.01 12.82 -0.15
N GLY A 144 13.29 12.93 0.07
CA GLY A 144 13.92 12.71 1.36
C GLY A 144 15.36 12.20 1.27
N HIS A 145 16.12 12.30 2.34
CA HIS A 145 17.41 11.64 2.46
C HIS A 145 17.28 10.30 3.20
N PRO A 146 17.80 9.19 2.63
CA PRO A 146 18.39 9.09 1.30
C PRO A 146 17.34 9.11 0.20
N VAL A 147 17.59 9.91 -0.82
CA VAL A 147 16.82 9.95 -2.06
C VAL A 147 16.79 8.55 -2.66
N ASN A 148 15.61 8.10 -3.08
CA ASN A 148 15.39 6.80 -3.74
C ASN A 148 15.51 5.55 -2.85
N SER A 149 14.97 5.56 -1.64
CA SER A 149 14.76 4.31 -0.94
C SER A 149 13.54 3.59 -1.50
N PHE A 150 13.78 2.43 -2.10
CA PHE A 150 12.72 1.51 -2.52
C PHE A 150 12.38 0.56 -1.38
N ARG A 151 11.11 0.27 -1.19
CA ARG A 151 10.63 -0.66 -0.18
C ARG A 151 9.54 -1.54 -0.75
N LEU A 152 9.49 -2.79 -0.31
CA LEU A 152 8.46 -3.73 -0.73
C LEU A 152 7.41 -3.88 0.36
N LEU A 153 6.16 -3.72 -0.04
CA LEU A 153 5.00 -4.16 0.71
C LEU A 153 4.58 -5.52 0.21
N THR A 154 4.36 -6.43 1.12
CA THR A 154 3.82 -7.77 0.83
C THR A 154 2.45 -7.92 1.48
N ARG A 155 1.51 -8.53 0.78
CA ARG A 155 0.15 -8.77 1.28
C ARG A 155 0.18 -9.85 2.36
N ILE A 156 -0.59 -9.65 3.45
CA ILE A 156 -0.79 -10.60 4.55
C ILE A 156 -2.22 -11.12 4.58
#